data_cb0fce529b5973c5c6434b9b0d096060
#
_entry.id   cb0fce529b5973c5c6434b9b0d096060
#
_cell.length_a   1.000
_cell.length_b   1.000
_cell.length_c   1.000
_cell.angle_alpha   90.00
_cell.angle_beta   90.00
_cell.angle_gamma   90.00
#
_symmetry.space_group_name_H-M   'P 1'
#
loop_
_entity.id
_entity.type
_entity.pdbx_description
1 polymer ?
#
loop_
_entity_poly.entity_id
_entity_poly.type
_entity_poly.pdbx_seq_one_letter_code
_entity_poly.pdbx_strand_id
1 'polypeptide(L)'
;TAIDFNQCLNLIQIIESNRVAPLVRVGANDSLLIKRAMDAGAHGIIVPMVNSVEDAKKAINSLYYPPIGNRGVGLGRAQNYGIGFEEYNKWAKTEIIFIPQIEHIDGVNNLDDILALEEVDGFIVGPYDLSGSLNVPGEWEHPDIVNALNKVKNVVSNHKKPGGFHIVHSNHKELEKRLADGYTFIAYGDDMVFFAETIKSEMNYISKIKEK
;
A
#
# COMPACT_ATOMS: atom_id res chain seq x y z
N THR A 1 -4.96 9.04 7.77
CA THR A 1 -5.07 8.45 9.10
C THR A 1 -4.44 9.36 10.15
N ALA A 2 -4.95 9.33 11.38
CA ALA A 2 -4.43 10.12 12.50
C ALA A 2 -3.22 9.47 13.20
N ILE A 3 -2.60 8.46 12.59
CA ILE A 3 -1.46 7.74 13.16
C ILE A 3 -0.21 8.60 13.09
N ASP A 4 0.36 8.94 14.23
CA ASP A 4 1.65 9.58 14.33
C ASP A 4 2.82 8.57 14.22
N PHE A 5 4.05 9.08 14.21
CA PHE A 5 5.21 8.21 14.04
C PHE A 5 5.42 7.24 15.21
N ASN A 6 5.11 7.63 16.45
CA ASN A 6 5.28 6.76 17.62
C ASN A 6 4.26 5.63 17.60
N GLN A 7 3.02 5.94 17.20
CA GLN A 7 1.99 4.92 16.98
C GLN A 7 2.39 3.97 15.86
N CYS A 8 2.91 4.48 14.75
CA CYS A 8 3.41 3.67 13.64
C CYS A 8 4.52 2.72 14.10
N LEU A 9 5.50 3.21 14.86
CA LEU A 9 6.57 2.39 15.44
C LEU A 9 6.02 1.26 16.32
N ASN A 10 5.06 1.56 17.18
CA ASN A 10 4.43 0.56 18.06
C ASN A 10 3.69 -0.50 17.23
N LEU A 11 2.95 -0.10 16.19
CA LEU A 11 2.25 -1.02 15.30
C LEU A 11 3.22 -1.93 14.54
N ILE A 12 4.33 -1.39 14.03
CA ILE A 12 5.39 -2.19 13.39
C ILE A 12 5.87 -3.28 14.35
N GLN A 13 6.17 -2.94 15.60
CA GLN A 13 6.65 -3.88 16.61
C GLN A 13 5.61 -4.98 16.92
N ILE A 14 4.34 -4.60 17.07
CA ILE A 14 3.24 -5.54 17.35
C ILE A 14 3.04 -6.50 16.17
N ILE A 15 3.02 -5.98 14.94
CA ILE A 15 2.84 -6.80 13.72
C ILE A 15 4.00 -7.79 13.59
N GLU A 16 5.23 -7.33 13.72
CA GLU A 16 6.44 -8.14 13.62
C GLU A 16 6.48 -9.23 14.72
N SER A 17 6.08 -8.91 15.96
CA SER A 17 6.02 -9.89 17.05
C SER A 17 5.05 -11.05 16.78
N ASN A 18 4.09 -10.83 15.90
CA ASN A 18 3.16 -11.86 15.42
C ASN A 18 3.67 -12.59 14.16
N ARG A 19 4.93 -12.39 13.75
CA ARG A 19 5.55 -13.00 12.57
C ARG A 19 4.86 -12.60 11.25
N VAL A 20 4.30 -11.40 11.21
CA VAL A 20 3.72 -10.80 10.02
C VAL A 20 4.61 -9.66 9.55
N ALA A 21 4.84 -9.54 8.25
CA ALA A 21 5.65 -8.46 7.68
C ALA A 21 4.90 -7.12 7.75
N PRO A 22 5.39 -6.11 8.51
CA PRO A 22 4.76 -4.81 8.57
C PRO A 22 5.06 -3.99 7.31
N LEU A 23 4.03 -3.66 6.53
CA LEU A 23 4.11 -2.71 5.43
C LEU A 23 3.55 -1.36 5.88
N VAL A 24 4.26 -0.29 5.58
CA VAL A 24 3.83 1.07 5.95
C VAL A 24 3.43 1.84 4.69
N ARG A 25 2.17 2.26 4.62
CA ARG A 25 1.73 3.23 3.62
C ARG A 25 2.10 4.63 4.09
N VAL A 26 3.10 5.24 3.47
CA VAL A 26 3.54 6.60 3.78
C VAL A 26 2.54 7.66 3.27
N GLY A 27 2.54 8.85 3.89
CA GLY A 27 1.60 9.91 3.53
C GLY A 27 1.87 10.55 2.16
N ALA A 28 3.11 10.50 1.69
CA ALA A 28 3.56 11.04 0.41
C ALA A 28 4.81 10.31 -0.07
N ASN A 29 5.16 10.48 -1.33
CA ASN A 29 6.46 10.08 -1.88
C ASN A 29 7.55 11.07 -1.40
N ASP A 30 7.91 10.94 -0.14
CA ASP A 30 8.83 11.82 0.57
C ASP A 30 9.94 11.01 1.24
N SER A 31 11.19 11.43 1.02
CA SER A 31 12.37 10.68 1.48
C SER A 31 12.46 10.57 3.00
N LEU A 32 12.01 11.59 3.73
CA LEU A 32 12.04 11.57 5.19
C LEU A 32 11.00 10.60 5.75
N LEU A 33 9.78 10.59 5.19
CA LEU A 33 8.72 9.68 5.60
C LEU A 33 9.10 8.22 5.33
N ILE A 34 9.63 7.93 4.14
CA ILE A 34 10.10 6.61 3.75
C ILE A 34 11.24 6.16 4.67
N LYS A 35 12.29 6.99 4.82
CA LYS A 35 13.41 6.69 5.70
C LYS A 35 12.98 6.38 7.12
N ARG A 36 12.11 7.22 7.71
CA ARG A 36 11.64 7.03 9.09
C ARG A 36 10.89 5.71 9.29
N ALA A 37 10.03 5.33 8.34
CA ALA A 37 9.31 4.06 8.41
C ALA A 37 10.27 2.85 8.30
N MET A 38 11.24 2.91 7.39
CA MET A 38 12.26 1.87 7.23
C MET A 38 13.18 1.77 8.44
N ASP A 39 13.63 2.89 9.00
CA ASP A 39 14.47 2.91 10.21
C ASP A 39 13.70 2.42 11.46
N ALA A 40 12.36 2.54 11.47
CA ALA A 40 11.50 1.96 12.50
C ALA A 40 11.37 0.43 12.42
N GLY A 41 11.72 -0.18 11.29
CA GLY A 41 11.68 -1.62 11.07
C GLY A 41 10.52 -2.09 10.19
N ALA A 42 9.95 -1.23 9.36
CA ALA A 42 9.03 -1.68 8.31
C ALA A 42 9.75 -2.65 7.37
N HIS A 43 9.07 -3.71 6.96
CA HIS A 43 9.59 -4.65 5.95
C HIS A 43 9.37 -4.14 4.53
N GLY A 44 8.50 -3.17 4.35
CA GLY A 44 8.26 -2.55 3.07
C GLY A 44 7.39 -1.30 3.17
N ILE A 45 7.28 -0.63 2.03
CA ILE A 45 6.60 0.65 1.92
C ILE A 45 5.58 0.60 0.78
N ILE A 46 4.40 1.13 1.06
CA ILE A 46 3.41 1.48 0.05
C ILE A 46 3.50 2.99 -0.17
N VAL A 47 3.83 3.42 -1.38
CA VAL A 47 3.99 4.85 -1.73
C VAL A 47 2.80 5.31 -2.56
N PRO A 48 2.05 6.33 -2.09
CA PRO A 48 0.91 6.87 -2.82
C PRO A 48 1.34 7.69 -4.03
N MET A 49 0.40 7.88 -4.98
CA MET A 49 0.54 8.80 -6.13
C MET A 49 1.80 8.53 -6.97
N VAL A 50 2.15 7.28 -7.19
CA VAL A 50 3.22 6.91 -8.13
C VAL A 50 2.62 6.86 -9.53
N ASN A 51 2.87 7.92 -10.30
CA ASN A 51 2.26 8.14 -11.60
C ASN A 51 3.22 7.95 -12.77
N SER A 52 4.53 7.85 -12.49
CA SER A 52 5.59 7.73 -13.48
C SER A 52 6.73 6.84 -13.00
N VAL A 53 7.61 6.45 -13.92
CA VAL A 53 8.88 5.77 -13.62
C VAL A 53 9.76 6.65 -12.72
N GLU A 54 9.73 7.96 -12.92
CA GLU A 54 10.48 8.94 -12.12
C GLU A 54 9.99 8.96 -10.66
N ASP A 55 8.67 8.88 -10.43
CA ASP A 55 8.11 8.78 -9.08
C ASP A 55 8.55 7.48 -8.39
N ALA A 56 8.51 6.36 -9.13
CA ALA A 56 8.97 5.09 -8.61
C ALA A 56 10.47 5.12 -8.26
N LYS A 57 11.32 5.65 -9.15
CA LYS A 57 12.76 5.81 -8.89
C LYS A 57 13.05 6.73 -7.71
N LYS A 58 12.26 7.79 -7.50
CA LYS A 58 12.38 8.66 -6.34
C LYS A 58 12.13 7.90 -5.04
N ALA A 59 11.11 7.02 -5.02
CA ALA A 59 10.83 6.16 -3.87
C ALA A 59 11.96 5.15 -3.64
N ILE A 60 12.43 4.46 -4.69
CA ILE A 60 13.54 3.50 -4.66
C ILE A 60 14.79 4.15 -4.06
N ASN A 61 15.15 5.36 -4.53
CA ASN A 61 16.29 6.12 -3.99
C ASN A 61 16.19 6.38 -2.49
N SER A 62 14.97 6.49 -1.97
CA SER A 62 14.73 6.75 -0.54
C SER A 62 14.66 5.48 0.31
N LEU A 63 14.37 4.32 -0.33
CA LEU A 63 14.25 3.02 0.32
C LEU A 63 15.60 2.35 0.58
N TYR A 64 16.45 2.34 -0.42
CA TYR A 64 17.68 1.57 -0.42
C TYR A 64 18.89 2.40 -0.03
N TYR A 65 19.87 1.74 0.60
CA TYR A 65 21.20 2.29 0.80
C TYR A 65 22.00 2.30 -0.50
N PRO A 66 23.08 3.11 -0.59
CA PRO A 66 24.01 3.02 -1.71
C PRO A 66 24.55 1.57 -1.89
N PRO A 67 24.76 1.13 -3.14
CA PRO A 67 24.69 1.88 -4.39
C PRO A 67 23.30 1.87 -5.07
N ILE A 68 22.29 1.16 -4.55
CA ILE A 68 20.95 1.05 -5.17
C ILE A 68 20.18 2.36 -5.02
N GLY A 69 20.24 2.94 -3.83
CA GLY A 69 19.56 4.19 -3.50
C GLY A 69 20.47 5.14 -2.71
N ASN A 70 19.86 6.13 -2.06
CA ASN A 70 20.55 7.20 -1.34
C ASN A 70 20.06 7.34 0.11
N ARG A 71 19.38 6.31 0.68
CA ARG A 71 18.94 6.36 2.06
C ARG A 71 20.12 6.55 3.00
N GLY A 72 20.09 7.63 3.80
CA GLY A 72 21.12 7.87 4.81
C GLY A 72 21.07 6.79 5.91
N VAL A 73 22.24 6.30 6.32
CA VAL A 73 22.35 5.35 7.43
C VAL A 73 22.04 6.07 8.73
N GLY A 74 20.98 5.63 9.43
CA GLY A 74 20.60 6.09 10.75
C GLY A 74 20.73 4.94 11.76
N LEU A 75 21.03 5.23 13.02
CA LEU A 75 21.08 4.21 14.07
C LEU A 75 19.66 3.89 14.57
N GLY A 76 18.83 3.37 13.64
CA GLY A 76 17.43 3.03 13.90
C GLY A 76 17.22 1.64 14.49
N ARG A 77 15.98 1.37 14.91
CA ARG A 77 15.55 0.06 15.41
C ARG A 77 15.80 -1.05 14.39
N ALA A 78 15.52 -0.81 13.10
CA ALA A 78 15.66 -1.80 12.04
C ALA A 78 17.02 -2.51 12.01
N GLN A 79 18.07 -1.81 12.36
CA GLN A 79 19.44 -2.33 12.39
C GLN A 79 19.96 -2.51 13.84
N ASN A 80 19.06 -2.74 14.80
CA ASN A 80 19.41 -2.90 16.20
C ASN A 80 20.35 -1.79 16.71
N TYR A 81 19.96 -0.53 16.42
CA TYR A 81 20.69 0.69 16.82
C TYR A 81 22.17 0.71 16.41
N GLY A 82 22.49 0.11 15.26
CA GLY A 82 23.83 0.06 14.67
C GLY A 82 24.58 -1.24 14.88
N ILE A 83 24.23 -2.04 15.89
CA ILE A 83 24.92 -3.32 16.17
C ILE A 83 24.66 -4.34 15.06
N GLY A 84 23.45 -4.36 14.46
CA GLY A 84 23.03 -5.27 13.40
C GLY A 84 23.13 -4.69 11.99
N PHE A 85 23.93 -3.63 11.77
CA PHE A 85 23.94 -2.94 10.46
C PHE A 85 24.33 -3.83 9.29
N GLU A 86 25.34 -4.66 9.42
CA GLU A 86 25.79 -5.53 8.32
C GLU A 86 24.71 -6.55 7.91
N GLU A 87 24.05 -7.14 8.89
CA GLU A 87 22.96 -8.09 8.68
C GLU A 87 21.76 -7.41 8.03
N TYR A 88 21.34 -6.26 8.57
CA TYR A 88 20.25 -5.47 8.03
C TYR A 88 20.57 -4.99 6.60
N ASN A 89 21.79 -4.55 6.31
CA ASN A 89 22.18 -4.10 4.98
C ASN A 89 22.15 -5.25 3.94
N LYS A 90 22.46 -6.46 4.34
CA LYS A 90 22.31 -7.65 3.48
C LYS A 90 20.85 -7.93 3.20
N TRP A 91 20.02 -7.97 4.26
CA TRP A 91 18.57 -8.14 4.18
C TRP A 91 17.91 -7.07 3.32
N ALA A 92 18.27 -5.80 3.52
CA ALA A 92 17.66 -4.67 2.83
C ALA A 92 17.85 -4.69 1.31
N LYS A 93 18.89 -5.37 0.81
CA LYS A 93 19.15 -5.47 -0.65
C LYS A 93 18.20 -6.39 -1.38
N THR A 94 17.61 -7.37 -0.68
CA THR A 94 16.84 -8.47 -1.29
C THR A 94 15.43 -8.61 -0.73
N GLU A 95 15.17 -8.10 0.47
CA GLU A 95 13.94 -8.39 1.21
C GLU A 95 13.03 -7.17 1.43
N ILE A 96 13.50 -5.95 1.13
CA ILE A 96 12.63 -4.77 1.19
C ILE A 96 11.54 -4.90 0.14
N ILE A 97 10.30 -4.66 0.55
CA ILE A 97 9.13 -4.69 -0.32
C ILE A 97 8.74 -3.26 -0.72
N PHE A 98 8.74 -2.98 -2.01
CA PHE A 98 8.25 -1.70 -2.55
C PHE A 98 6.98 -1.89 -3.38
N ILE A 99 5.90 -1.26 -2.93
CA ILE A 99 4.58 -1.29 -3.56
C ILE A 99 4.15 0.14 -3.96
N PRO A 100 4.25 0.56 -5.22
CA PRO A 100 3.59 1.76 -5.71
C PRO A 100 2.07 1.64 -5.61
N GLN A 101 1.41 2.68 -5.10
CA GLN A 101 -0.04 2.78 -5.12
C GLN A 101 -0.46 3.54 -6.37
N ILE A 102 -1.23 2.85 -7.22
CA ILE A 102 -1.73 3.33 -8.49
C ILE A 102 -3.14 3.88 -8.28
N GLU A 103 -3.25 5.18 -8.24
CA GLU A 103 -4.46 5.89 -7.85
C GLU A 103 -4.73 7.16 -8.68
N HIS A 104 -4.04 7.27 -9.82
CA HIS A 104 -4.22 8.29 -10.85
C HIS A 104 -4.17 7.65 -12.22
N ILE A 105 -4.88 8.23 -13.19
CA ILE A 105 -4.93 7.67 -14.57
C ILE A 105 -3.55 7.62 -15.23
N ASP A 106 -2.66 8.56 -14.92
CA ASP A 106 -1.28 8.53 -15.42
C ASP A 106 -0.51 7.32 -14.88
N GLY A 107 -0.71 6.96 -13.60
CA GLY A 107 -0.14 5.74 -13.01
C GLY A 107 -0.65 4.47 -13.70
N VAL A 108 -1.94 4.44 -14.08
CA VAL A 108 -2.50 3.33 -14.86
C VAL A 108 -1.86 3.25 -16.25
N ASN A 109 -1.63 4.40 -16.90
CA ASN A 109 -1.06 4.44 -18.26
C ASN A 109 0.44 4.07 -18.25
N ASN A 110 1.16 4.32 -17.15
CA ASN A 110 2.60 4.03 -17.01
C ASN A 110 2.87 2.73 -16.22
N LEU A 111 1.85 1.94 -15.91
CA LEU A 111 1.97 0.80 -14.98
C LEU A 111 2.96 -0.26 -15.46
N ASP A 112 2.96 -0.60 -16.74
CA ASP A 112 3.91 -1.57 -17.31
C ASP A 112 5.37 -1.10 -17.14
N ASP A 113 5.66 0.18 -17.40
CA ASP A 113 7.00 0.76 -17.27
C ASP A 113 7.42 0.86 -15.79
N ILE A 114 6.50 1.17 -14.87
CA ILE A 114 6.75 1.16 -13.44
C ILE A 114 7.11 -0.25 -12.97
N LEU A 115 6.36 -1.27 -13.41
CA LEU A 115 6.59 -2.67 -13.04
C LEU A 115 7.84 -3.27 -13.70
N ALA A 116 8.37 -2.66 -14.76
CA ALA A 116 9.62 -3.07 -15.37
C ALA A 116 10.86 -2.78 -14.48
N LEU A 117 10.75 -1.89 -13.48
CA LEU A 117 11.81 -1.64 -12.52
C LEU A 117 12.02 -2.85 -11.61
N GLU A 118 13.26 -3.29 -11.44
CA GLU A 118 13.61 -4.50 -10.67
C GLU A 118 13.15 -4.39 -9.21
N GLU A 119 13.31 -3.22 -8.61
CA GLU A 119 13.04 -2.93 -7.19
C GLU A 119 11.55 -2.77 -6.86
N VAL A 120 10.67 -2.82 -7.84
CA VAL A 120 9.21 -2.83 -7.64
C VAL A 120 8.74 -4.26 -7.46
N ASP A 121 8.18 -4.61 -6.32
CA ASP A 121 7.76 -5.98 -6.00
C ASP A 121 6.32 -6.30 -6.41
N GLY A 122 5.51 -5.29 -6.62
CA GLY A 122 4.11 -5.39 -7.01
C GLY A 122 3.50 -4.01 -7.04
N PHE A 123 2.20 -3.92 -7.05
CA PHE A 123 1.48 -2.63 -6.95
C PHE A 123 0.14 -2.82 -6.23
N ILE A 124 -0.47 -1.72 -5.80
CA ILE A 124 -1.84 -1.72 -5.26
C ILE A 124 -2.67 -0.60 -5.88
N VAL A 125 -3.92 -0.90 -6.24
CA VAL A 125 -4.86 0.11 -6.75
C VAL A 125 -5.57 0.80 -5.60
N GLY A 126 -5.57 2.15 -5.62
CA GLY A 126 -6.40 3.01 -4.77
C GLY A 126 -7.64 3.48 -5.56
N PRO A 127 -8.77 2.75 -5.49
CA PRO A 127 -9.87 2.99 -6.43
C PRO A 127 -10.56 4.34 -6.24
N TYR A 128 -10.66 4.86 -5.01
CA TYR A 128 -11.31 6.15 -4.76
C TYR A 128 -10.56 7.31 -5.39
N ASP A 129 -9.24 7.39 -5.17
CA ASP A 129 -8.42 8.45 -5.75
C ASP A 129 -8.29 8.30 -7.27
N LEU A 130 -8.25 7.05 -7.76
CA LEU A 130 -8.30 6.80 -9.20
C LEU A 130 -9.58 7.36 -9.83
N SER A 131 -10.75 7.15 -9.20
CA SER A 131 -12.01 7.72 -9.68
C SER A 131 -12.01 9.24 -9.61
N GLY A 132 -11.41 9.81 -8.57
CA GLY A 132 -11.20 11.24 -8.42
C GLY A 132 -10.32 11.83 -9.53
N SER A 133 -9.25 11.12 -9.94
CA SER A 133 -8.37 11.56 -11.03
C SER A 133 -9.06 11.64 -12.40
N LEU A 134 -10.17 10.92 -12.55
CA LEU A 134 -11.01 10.92 -13.73
C LEU A 134 -12.22 11.88 -13.61
N ASN A 135 -12.30 12.68 -12.54
CA ASN A 135 -13.40 13.59 -12.23
C ASN A 135 -14.76 12.90 -11.99
N VAL A 136 -14.76 11.62 -11.61
CA VAL A 136 -15.96 10.81 -11.33
C VAL A 136 -15.83 10.09 -9.97
N PRO A 137 -15.61 10.81 -8.85
CA PRO A 137 -15.28 10.22 -7.56
C PRO A 137 -16.39 9.30 -7.04
N GLY A 138 -16.07 8.02 -6.87
CA GLY A 138 -16.99 6.99 -6.37
C GLY A 138 -18.02 6.47 -7.37
N GLU A 139 -17.96 6.88 -8.64
CA GLU A 139 -18.86 6.42 -9.70
C GLU A 139 -18.32 5.13 -10.35
N TRP A 140 -18.42 4.01 -9.65
CA TRP A 140 -17.78 2.73 -10.02
C TRP A 140 -18.21 2.16 -11.38
N GLU A 141 -19.39 2.52 -11.85
CA GLU A 141 -19.95 2.06 -13.13
C GLU A 141 -19.65 3.04 -14.29
N HIS A 142 -19.00 4.18 -14.00
CA HIS A 142 -18.65 5.13 -15.03
C HIS A 142 -17.68 4.50 -16.05
N PRO A 143 -17.91 4.68 -17.38
CA PRO A 143 -17.09 4.05 -18.41
C PRO A 143 -15.59 4.27 -18.26
N ASP A 144 -15.16 5.45 -17.84
CA ASP A 144 -13.75 5.78 -17.69
C ASP A 144 -13.08 4.97 -16.56
N ILE A 145 -13.79 4.77 -15.43
CA ILE A 145 -13.31 3.91 -14.33
C ILE A 145 -13.27 2.45 -14.77
N VAL A 146 -14.31 1.98 -15.42
CA VAL A 146 -14.36 0.60 -15.93
C VAL A 146 -13.20 0.37 -16.91
N ASN A 147 -12.93 1.30 -17.80
CA ASN A 147 -11.84 1.22 -18.77
C ASN A 147 -10.47 1.25 -18.08
N ALA A 148 -10.26 2.13 -17.08
CA ALA A 148 -9.02 2.20 -16.32
C ALA A 148 -8.76 0.89 -15.55
N LEU A 149 -9.76 0.35 -14.85
CA LEU A 149 -9.65 -0.92 -14.13
C LEU A 149 -9.43 -2.12 -15.06
N ASN A 150 -10.02 -2.11 -16.27
CA ASN A 150 -9.76 -3.14 -17.26
C ASN A 150 -8.33 -3.10 -17.78
N LYS A 151 -7.74 -1.91 -17.98
CA LYS A 151 -6.30 -1.78 -18.29
C LYS A 151 -5.44 -2.40 -17.18
N VAL A 152 -5.71 -2.05 -15.92
CA VAL A 152 -4.98 -2.63 -14.78
C VAL A 152 -5.13 -4.14 -14.72
N LYS A 153 -6.35 -4.67 -14.93
CA LYS A 153 -6.60 -6.11 -14.96
C LYS A 153 -5.79 -6.82 -16.07
N ASN A 154 -5.64 -6.22 -17.22
CA ASN A 154 -4.81 -6.76 -18.29
C ASN A 154 -3.33 -6.84 -17.85
N VAL A 155 -2.83 -5.82 -17.15
CA VAL A 155 -1.48 -5.84 -16.59
C VAL A 155 -1.34 -6.95 -15.54
N VAL A 156 -2.29 -7.10 -14.61
CA VAL A 156 -2.31 -8.20 -13.62
C VAL A 156 -2.21 -9.57 -14.28
N SER A 157 -2.91 -9.76 -15.41
CA SER A 157 -2.92 -11.05 -16.12
C SER A 157 -1.62 -11.34 -16.89
N ASN A 158 -0.86 -10.32 -17.26
CA ASN A 158 0.31 -10.45 -18.12
C ASN A 158 1.65 -10.29 -17.36
N HIS A 159 1.64 -9.68 -16.19
CA HIS A 159 2.83 -9.48 -15.36
C HIS A 159 2.99 -10.59 -14.31
N LYS A 160 4.28 -10.89 -13.97
CA LYS A 160 4.59 -11.85 -12.90
C LYS A 160 4.51 -11.24 -11.51
N LYS A 161 4.62 -9.92 -11.41
CA LYS A 161 4.58 -9.19 -10.13
C LYS A 161 3.15 -9.14 -9.59
N PRO A 162 2.95 -9.29 -8.27
CA PRO A 162 1.63 -9.24 -7.64
C PRO A 162 0.88 -7.94 -7.94
N GLY A 163 -0.34 -8.06 -8.46
CA GLY A 163 -1.28 -6.95 -8.51
C GLY A 163 -2.11 -6.88 -7.24
N GLY A 164 -2.24 -5.68 -6.69
CA GLY A 164 -2.99 -5.43 -5.47
C GLY A 164 -4.24 -4.59 -5.69
N PHE A 165 -5.21 -4.76 -4.78
CA PHE A 165 -6.43 -3.96 -4.74
C PHE A 165 -6.85 -3.63 -3.31
N HIS A 166 -7.25 -2.38 -3.06
CA HIS A 166 -7.76 -1.95 -1.76
C HIS A 166 -9.28 -2.04 -1.71
N ILE A 167 -9.81 -2.93 -0.89
CA ILE A 167 -11.23 -3.09 -0.58
C ILE A 167 -11.49 -2.43 0.78
N VAL A 168 -11.90 -1.16 0.78
CA VAL A 168 -12.04 -0.35 2.01
C VAL A 168 -13.13 -0.88 2.92
N HIS A 169 -14.33 -1.13 2.37
CA HIS A 169 -15.44 -1.74 3.09
C HIS A 169 -15.42 -3.25 2.92
N SER A 170 -15.48 -4.00 4.00
CA SER A 170 -15.49 -5.46 3.94
C SER A 170 -16.66 -5.98 3.10
N ASN A 171 -16.34 -6.65 1.99
CA ASN A 171 -17.34 -7.18 1.07
C ASN A 171 -16.82 -8.48 0.45
N HIS A 172 -17.41 -9.60 0.85
CA HIS A 172 -16.99 -10.92 0.38
C HIS A 172 -17.13 -11.07 -1.14
N LYS A 173 -18.20 -10.55 -1.74
CA LYS A 173 -18.40 -10.63 -3.20
C LYS A 173 -17.34 -9.84 -3.96
N GLU A 174 -16.97 -8.66 -3.44
CA GLU A 174 -15.89 -7.87 -4.03
C GLU A 174 -14.53 -8.58 -3.89
N LEU A 175 -14.27 -9.19 -2.72
CA LEU A 175 -13.06 -9.99 -2.52
C LEU A 175 -12.98 -11.14 -3.51
N GLU A 176 -14.05 -11.95 -3.62
CA GLU A 176 -14.12 -13.07 -4.57
C GLU A 176 -13.92 -12.60 -6.02
N LYS A 177 -14.52 -11.47 -6.40
CA LYS A 177 -14.35 -10.87 -7.71
C LYS A 177 -12.90 -10.47 -7.97
N ARG A 178 -12.23 -9.79 -7.02
CA ARG A 178 -10.83 -9.38 -7.19
C ARG A 178 -9.87 -10.56 -7.28
N LEU A 179 -10.09 -11.59 -6.46
CA LEU A 179 -9.32 -12.84 -6.57
C LEU A 179 -9.55 -13.54 -7.93
N ALA A 180 -10.79 -13.58 -8.42
CA ALA A 180 -11.10 -14.11 -9.75
C ALA A 180 -10.51 -13.26 -10.91
N ASP A 181 -10.35 -11.95 -10.70
CA ASP A 181 -9.66 -11.04 -11.62
C ASP A 181 -8.13 -11.20 -11.61
N GLY A 182 -7.57 -12.04 -10.73
CA GLY A 182 -6.15 -12.37 -10.65
C GLY A 182 -5.34 -11.53 -9.65
N TYR A 183 -5.97 -10.66 -8.87
CA TYR A 183 -5.28 -9.92 -7.83
C TYR A 183 -4.86 -10.85 -6.70
N THR A 184 -3.59 -10.73 -6.26
CA THR A 184 -3.00 -11.59 -5.21
C THR A 184 -2.54 -10.83 -3.98
N PHE A 185 -2.55 -9.51 -4.02
CA PHE A 185 -2.23 -8.63 -2.90
C PHE A 185 -3.46 -7.79 -2.53
N ILE A 186 -4.21 -8.18 -1.51
CA ILE A 186 -5.47 -7.53 -1.12
C ILE A 186 -5.31 -6.81 0.21
N ALA A 187 -5.49 -5.47 0.19
CA ALA A 187 -5.76 -4.72 1.40
C ALA A 187 -7.28 -4.83 1.68
N TYR A 188 -7.65 -5.67 2.66
CA TYR A 188 -9.03 -6.01 2.93
C TYR A 188 -9.54 -5.38 4.21
N GLY A 189 -10.39 -4.36 4.04
CA GLY A 189 -10.96 -3.60 5.14
C GLY A 189 -9.99 -2.59 5.76
N ASP A 190 -10.51 -1.87 6.72
CA ASP A 190 -9.81 -0.92 7.58
C ASP A 190 -10.37 -1.09 8.98
N ASP A 191 -9.53 -1.08 10.01
CA ASP A 191 -9.93 -1.33 11.40
C ASP A 191 -10.99 -0.34 11.89
N MET A 192 -10.85 0.93 11.53
CA MET A 192 -11.83 1.97 11.87
C MET A 192 -13.16 1.77 11.15
N VAL A 193 -13.13 1.30 9.90
CA VAL A 193 -14.33 0.99 9.11
C VAL A 193 -15.06 -0.20 9.71
N PHE A 194 -14.37 -1.29 10.03
CA PHE A 194 -14.94 -2.46 10.71
C PHE A 194 -15.63 -2.05 12.02
N PHE A 195 -14.97 -1.22 12.82
CA PHE A 195 -15.52 -0.75 14.08
C PHE A 195 -16.77 0.12 13.87
N ALA A 196 -16.71 1.09 12.94
CA ALA A 196 -17.82 1.99 12.65
C ALA A 196 -19.04 1.24 12.07
N GLU A 197 -18.83 0.29 11.16
CA GLU A 197 -19.90 -0.54 10.59
C GLU A 197 -20.58 -1.41 11.63
N THR A 198 -19.79 -2.01 12.53
CA THR A 198 -20.32 -2.80 13.65
C THR A 198 -21.19 -1.95 14.56
N ILE A 199 -20.72 -0.78 14.99
CA ILE A 199 -21.51 0.14 15.83
C ILE A 199 -22.80 0.55 15.12
N LYS A 200 -22.72 0.92 13.84
CA LYS A 200 -23.89 1.32 13.05
C LYS A 200 -24.93 0.19 13.00
N SER A 201 -24.48 -1.06 12.81
CA SER A 201 -25.36 -2.23 12.80
C SER A 201 -26.08 -2.41 14.13
N GLU A 202 -25.34 -2.35 15.26
CA GLU A 202 -25.91 -2.49 16.60
C GLU A 202 -26.87 -1.37 16.95
N MET A 203 -26.55 -0.12 16.59
CA MET A 203 -27.45 1.02 16.84
C MET A 203 -28.75 0.93 16.03
N ASN A 204 -28.67 0.45 14.79
CA ASN A 204 -29.87 0.18 13.98
C ASN A 204 -30.76 -0.91 14.60
N TYR A 205 -30.15 -1.96 15.18
CA TYR A 205 -30.89 -3.01 15.88
C TYR A 205 -31.61 -2.45 17.14
N ILE A 206 -30.91 -1.67 17.96
CA ILE A 206 -31.45 -1.05 19.16
C ILE A 206 -32.62 -0.12 18.82
N SER A 207 -32.50 0.69 17.76
CA SER A 207 -33.59 1.58 17.32
C SER A 207 -34.85 0.82 16.94
N LYS A 208 -34.72 -0.30 16.22
CA LYS A 208 -35.85 -1.16 15.86
C LYS A 208 -36.55 -1.80 17.06
N ILE A 209 -35.85 -2.04 18.17
CA ILE A 209 -36.46 -2.58 19.41
C ILE A 209 -37.28 -1.50 20.11
N LYS A 210 -36.85 -0.21 20.06
CA LYS A 210 -37.55 0.90 20.71
C LYS A 210 -38.84 1.31 20.00
N GLU A 211 -39.00 0.92 18.73
CA GLU A 211 -40.17 1.21 17.90
C GLU A 211 -41.27 0.14 18.06
N LYS A 212 -40.99 -0.94 18.79
CA LYS A 212 -41.94 -2.00 19.16
C LYS A 212 -42.52 -1.76 20.54
#